data_1bffe19c8d5fa87b1106c28e449210e8
#
_entry.id   1bffe19c8d5fa87b1106c28e449210e8
#
_cell.length_a   1.000
_cell.length_b   1.000
_cell.length_c   1.000
_cell.angle_alpha   90.00
_cell.angle_beta   90.00
_cell.angle_gamma   90.00
#
_symmetry.space_group_name_H-M   'P 1'
#
loop_
_entity.id
_entity.type
_entity.pdbx_description
1 polymer ?
#
loop_
_entity_poly.entity_id
_entity_poly.type
_entity_poly.pdbx_seq_one_letter_code
_entity_poly.pdbx_strand_id
1 'polypeptide(L)'
;MENENQFTLSQLRYIISLFRLSQNGCGVKNSELASALGISKPSVHNMLKFLVDVGVVRQESFGLAYLTEEGRELAHKYAACYEIIENRIADVCGSGAVSENAICGILAEIPPEKIDEMYHSKK
;
A
#
# COMPACT_ATOMS: atom_id res chain seq x y z
N MET A 1 -5.28 14.03 -17.62
CA MET A 1 -5.49 13.51 -17.25
C MET A 1 -5.20 13.17 -16.07
N GLU A 2 -5.48 13.07 -15.37
CA GLU A 2 -5.14 12.92 -14.28
C GLU A 2 -4.71 11.78 -13.91
N ASN A 3 -3.98 11.66 -12.99
CA ASN A 3 -3.39 10.51 -12.51
C ASN A 3 -4.31 9.88 -11.56
N GLU A 4 -5.32 9.30 -12.07
CA GLU A 4 -6.26 8.64 -11.24
C GLU A 4 -5.66 7.57 -10.40
N ASN A 5 -4.51 7.02 -10.83
CA ASN A 5 -3.87 5.92 -10.09
C ASN A 5 -2.74 6.37 -9.20
N GLN A 6 -2.60 7.66 -9.00
CA GLN A 6 -1.55 8.16 -8.15
C GLN A 6 -2.08 8.30 -6.73
N PHE A 7 -1.43 7.64 -5.81
CA PHE A 7 -1.87 7.57 -4.42
C PHE A 7 -0.97 8.40 -3.53
N THR A 8 -1.53 8.87 -2.43
CA THR A 8 -0.76 9.62 -1.42
C THR A 8 0.06 8.65 -0.59
N LEU A 9 0.98 9.22 0.19
CA LEU A 9 1.76 8.45 1.14
C LEU A 9 0.88 7.61 2.05
N SER A 10 -0.14 8.23 2.62
CA SER A 10 -1.03 7.53 3.55
C SER A 10 -1.77 6.41 2.87
N GLN A 11 -2.26 6.65 1.66
CA GLN A 11 -2.99 5.62 0.93
C GLN A 11 -2.08 4.45 0.60
N LEU A 12 -0.84 4.72 0.21
CA LEU A 12 0.09 3.63 -0.09
C LEU A 12 0.44 2.82 1.14
N ARG A 13 0.56 3.48 2.29
CA ARG A 13 0.80 2.75 3.53
C ARG A 13 -0.31 1.74 3.81
N TYR A 14 -1.56 2.17 3.62
CA TYR A 14 -2.70 1.27 3.82
C TYR A 14 -2.66 0.12 2.82
N ILE A 15 -2.44 0.44 1.56
CA ILE A 15 -2.47 -0.57 0.50
C ILE A 15 -1.40 -1.62 0.73
N ILE A 16 -0.19 -1.20 1.04
CA ILE A 16 0.91 -2.12 1.27
C ILE A 16 0.68 -2.93 2.54
N SER A 17 0.16 -2.30 3.59
CA SER A 17 -0.13 -3.01 4.83
C SER A 17 -1.24 -4.06 4.62
N LEU A 18 -2.27 -3.71 3.87
CA LEU A 18 -3.31 -4.67 3.55
C LEU A 18 -2.75 -5.85 2.79
N PHE A 19 -1.85 -5.59 1.86
CA PHE A 19 -1.23 -6.65 1.09
C PHE A 19 -0.47 -7.61 2.01
N ARG A 20 0.30 -7.05 2.94
CA ARG A 20 1.10 -7.86 3.85
C ARG A 20 0.23 -8.66 4.82
N LEU A 21 -0.82 -8.04 5.33
CA LEU A 21 -1.68 -8.70 6.31
C LEU A 21 -2.61 -9.73 5.69
N SER A 22 -2.91 -9.59 4.41
CA SER A 22 -3.87 -10.47 3.74
C SER A 22 -3.19 -11.48 2.83
N GLN A 23 -2.02 -11.94 3.23
CA GLN A 23 -1.22 -12.80 2.36
C GLN A 23 -1.98 -13.99 1.85
N ASN A 24 -2.66 -14.73 2.50
CA ASN A 24 -3.33 -15.91 2.00
C ASN A 24 -4.77 -15.64 1.61
N GLY A 25 -5.08 -14.39 1.29
CA GLY A 25 -6.43 -14.02 0.93
C GLY A 25 -7.32 -13.84 2.12
N CYS A 26 -6.76 -13.77 3.32
CA CYS A 26 -7.54 -13.58 4.54
C CYS A 26 -8.06 -12.17 4.63
N GLY A 27 -9.25 -12.03 5.19
CA GLY A 27 -9.77 -10.69 5.49
C GLY A 27 -9.00 -10.05 6.62
N VAL A 28 -8.95 -8.74 6.63
CA VAL A 28 -8.21 -7.97 7.62
C VAL A 28 -9.20 -7.13 8.43
N LYS A 29 -9.09 -7.23 9.74
CA LYS A 29 -9.96 -6.45 10.63
C LYS A 29 -9.46 -5.01 10.73
N ASN A 30 -10.40 -4.09 10.95
CA ASN A 30 -10.01 -2.69 11.17
C ASN A 30 -9.01 -2.57 12.31
N SER A 31 -9.21 -3.34 13.38
CA SER A 31 -8.30 -3.27 14.52
C SER A 31 -6.90 -3.75 14.18
N GLU A 32 -6.79 -4.75 13.32
CA GLU A 32 -5.48 -5.22 12.90
C GLU A 32 -4.76 -4.15 12.09
N LEU A 33 -5.50 -3.51 11.19
CA LEU A 33 -4.91 -2.47 10.36
C LEU A 33 -4.53 -1.26 11.20
N ALA A 34 -5.41 -0.88 12.12
CA ALA A 34 -5.13 0.25 13.02
C ALA A 34 -3.87 -0.01 13.83
N SER A 35 -3.74 -1.22 14.35
CA SER A 35 -2.58 -1.60 15.13
C SER A 35 -1.31 -1.59 14.29
N ALA A 36 -1.38 -2.17 13.10
CA ALA A 36 -0.21 -2.25 12.22
C ALA A 36 0.27 -0.88 11.79
N LEU A 37 -0.65 0.08 11.61
CA LEU A 37 -0.30 1.40 11.13
C LEU A 37 -0.13 2.42 12.25
N GLY A 38 -0.52 2.06 13.47
CA GLY A 38 -0.40 2.98 14.60
C GLY A 38 -1.35 4.14 14.52
N ILE A 39 -2.57 3.92 14.03
CA ILE A 39 -3.55 4.98 13.88
C ILE A 39 -4.88 4.55 14.49
N SER A 40 -5.80 5.50 14.59
CA SER A 40 -7.07 5.25 15.24
C SER A 40 -8.01 4.46 14.33
N LYS A 41 -8.96 3.76 14.96
CA LYS A 41 -9.96 3.01 14.20
C LYS A 41 -10.83 3.90 13.32
N PRO A 42 -11.26 5.08 13.78
CA PRO A 42 -12.03 5.96 12.88
C PRO A 42 -11.25 6.36 11.64
N SER A 43 -9.94 6.59 11.79
CA SER A 43 -9.12 6.92 10.63
C SER A 43 -9.06 5.75 9.65
N VAL A 44 -8.93 4.53 10.17
CA VAL A 44 -8.94 3.34 9.32
C VAL A 44 -10.28 3.23 8.59
N HIS A 45 -11.37 3.44 9.31
CA HIS A 45 -12.70 3.34 8.72
C HIS A 45 -12.84 4.29 7.53
N ASN A 46 -12.40 5.53 7.71
CA ASN A 46 -12.52 6.53 6.67
C ASN A 46 -11.65 6.20 5.46
N MET A 47 -10.45 5.74 5.70
CA MET A 47 -9.57 5.40 4.59
C MET A 47 -10.09 4.17 3.84
N LEU A 48 -10.61 3.19 4.56
CA LEU A 48 -11.16 2.00 3.91
C LEU A 48 -12.36 2.36 3.04
N LYS A 49 -13.18 3.31 3.49
CA LYS A 49 -14.29 3.77 2.64
C LYS A 49 -13.77 4.33 1.33
N PHE A 50 -12.72 5.13 1.41
CA PHE A 50 -12.11 5.67 0.19
C PHE A 50 -11.60 4.55 -0.71
N LEU A 51 -10.91 3.58 -0.12
CA LEU A 51 -10.33 2.49 -0.91
C LEU A 51 -11.40 1.61 -1.54
N VAL A 52 -12.54 1.47 -0.87
CA VAL A 52 -13.68 0.77 -1.45
C VAL A 52 -14.21 1.55 -2.65
N ASP A 53 -14.33 2.87 -2.50
CA ASP A 53 -14.87 3.71 -3.56
C ASP A 53 -14.00 3.65 -4.82
N VAL A 54 -12.69 3.54 -4.67
CA VAL A 54 -11.81 3.49 -5.83
C VAL A 54 -11.53 2.07 -6.31
N GLY A 55 -12.17 1.08 -5.71
CA GLY A 55 -12.11 -0.28 -6.23
C GLY A 55 -10.92 -1.10 -5.77
N VAL A 56 -10.18 -0.63 -4.79
CA VAL A 56 -9.00 -1.34 -4.29
C VAL A 56 -9.38 -2.37 -3.22
N VAL A 57 -10.42 -2.08 -2.45
CA VAL A 57 -10.82 -2.88 -1.30
C VAL A 57 -12.29 -3.25 -1.40
N ARG A 58 -12.63 -4.41 -0.88
CA ARG A 58 -13.99 -4.86 -0.71
C ARG A 58 -14.19 -5.14 0.77
N GLN A 59 -15.30 -4.68 1.34
CA GLN A 59 -15.58 -4.94 2.75
C GLN A 59 -16.77 -5.86 2.89
N GLU A 60 -16.62 -6.83 3.78
CA GLU A 60 -17.69 -7.75 4.08
C GLU A 60 -18.58 -7.15 5.18
N SER A 61 -19.75 -7.75 5.36
CA SER A 61 -20.72 -7.23 6.30
C SER A 61 -20.25 -7.25 7.75
N PHE A 62 -19.23 -8.02 8.06
CA PHE A 62 -18.68 -8.05 9.41
C PHE A 62 -17.44 -7.19 9.56
N GLY A 63 -17.18 -6.35 8.58
CA GLY A 63 -16.08 -5.41 8.69
C GLY A 63 -14.73 -5.91 8.22
N LEU A 64 -14.65 -7.13 7.73
CA LEU A 64 -13.39 -7.63 7.19
C LEU A 64 -13.12 -6.98 5.85
N ALA A 65 -11.90 -6.51 5.68
CA ALA A 65 -11.48 -5.86 4.43
C ALA A 65 -10.65 -6.83 3.61
N TYR A 66 -10.93 -6.85 2.32
CA TYR A 66 -10.21 -7.70 1.36
C TYR A 66 -9.74 -6.85 0.21
N LEU A 67 -8.56 -7.13 -0.31
CA LEU A 67 -8.16 -6.52 -1.57
C LEU A 67 -8.97 -7.13 -2.71
N THR A 68 -9.48 -6.28 -3.59
CA THR A 68 -10.09 -6.78 -4.80
C THR A 68 -9.00 -7.36 -5.69
N GLU A 69 -9.39 -7.98 -6.79
CA GLU A 69 -8.40 -8.48 -7.73
C GLU A 69 -7.52 -7.35 -8.25
N GLU A 70 -8.15 -6.23 -8.61
CA GLU A 70 -7.40 -5.06 -9.04
C GLU A 70 -6.55 -4.50 -7.93
N GLY A 71 -7.09 -4.48 -6.71
CA GLY A 71 -6.35 -3.99 -5.57
C GLY A 71 -5.15 -4.85 -5.25
N ARG A 72 -5.28 -6.15 -5.42
CA ARG A 72 -4.17 -7.06 -5.16
C ARG A 72 -3.05 -6.85 -6.16
N GLU A 73 -3.39 -6.67 -7.43
CA GLU A 73 -2.38 -6.41 -8.45
C GLU A 73 -1.65 -5.10 -8.17
N LEU A 74 -2.43 -4.08 -7.81
CA LEU A 74 -1.86 -2.78 -7.49
C LEU A 74 -0.95 -2.87 -6.27
N ALA A 75 -1.42 -3.55 -5.24
CA ALA A 75 -0.65 -3.67 -4.00
C ALA A 75 0.64 -4.46 -4.21
N HIS A 76 0.56 -5.52 -5.01
CA HIS A 76 1.74 -6.31 -5.31
C HIS A 76 2.79 -5.46 -6.03
N LYS A 77 2.34 -4.66 -6.97
CA LYS A 77 3.24 -3.80 -7.73
C LYS A 77 3.93 -2.78 -6.82
N TYR A 78 3.16 -2.13 -5.96
CA TYR A 78 3.73 -1.13 -5.07
C TYR A 78 4.60 -1.75 -3.99
N ALA A 79 4.22 -2.95 -3.51
CA ALA A 79 5.06 -3.63 -2.53
C ALA A 79 6.41 -4.03 -3.14
N ALA A 80 6.40 -4.46 -4.40
CA ALA A 80 7.64 -4.80 -5.09
C ALA A 80 8.52 -3.55 -5.28
N CYS A 81 7.90 -2.44 -5.66
CA CYS A 81 8.65 -1.20 -5.83
C CYS A 81 9.17 -0.67 -4.49
N TYR A 82 8.39 -0.90 -3.42
CA TYR A 82 8.87 -0.56 -2.08
C TYR A 82 10.19 -1.26 -1.80
N GLU A 83 10.26 -2.55 -2.10
CA GLU A 83 11.49 -3.30 -1.85
C GLU A 83 12.65 -2.79 -2.67
N ILE A 84 12.37 -2.44 -3.92
CA ILE A 84 13.43 -1.91 -4.79
C ILE A 84 14.03 -0.64 -4.20
N ILE A 85 13.16 0.29 -3.80
CA ILE A 85 13.61 1.57 -3.24
C ILE A 85 14.33 1.32 -1.92
N GLU A 86 13.75 0.47 -1.07
CA GLU A 86 14.34 0.20 0.23
C GLU A 86 15.75 -0.36 0.09
N ASN A 87 15.93 -1.31 -0.84
CA ASN A 87 17.23 -1.91 -1.04
C ASN A 87 18.26 -0.92 -1.54
N ARG A 88 17.84 -0.02 -2.46
CA ARG A 88 18.78 0.98 -2.96
C ARG A 88 19.18 1.96 -1.87
N ILE A 89 18.23 2.35 -1.03
CA ILE A 89 18.54 3.24 0.07
C ILE A 89 19.44 2.52 1.07
N ALA A 90 19.20 1.24 1.31
CA ALA A 90 20.02 0.48 2.23
C ALA A 90 21.48 0.39 1.73
N ASP A 91 21.66 0.32 0.42
CA ASP A 91 23.00 0.30 -0.14
C ASP A 91 23.77 1.57 0.17
N VAL A 92 23.08 2.69 0.30
CA VAL A 92 23.71 3.96 0.56
C VAL A 92 23.80 4.27 2.05
N CYS A 93 22.70 4.05 2.79
CA CYS A 93 22.60 4.51 4.16
C CYS A 93 22.60 3.38 5.19
N GLY A 94 22.52 2.14 4.74
CA GLY A 94 22.40 1.03 5.66
C GLY A 94 20.95 0.60 5.81
N SER A 95 20.77 -0.65 6.21
CA SER A 95 19.45 -1.25 6.34
C SER A 95 18.72 -0.59 7.50
N GLY A 96 17.46 -0.28 7.29
CA GLY A 96 16.62 0.28 8.33
C GLY A 96 16.87 1.75 8.63
N ALA A 97 17.68 2.42 7.81
CA ALA A 97 18.00 3.82 8.07
C ALA A 97 16.83 4.74 7.76
N VAL A 98 15.88 4.32 6.94
CA VAL A 98 14.79 5.17 6.49
C VAL A 98 13.46 4.53 6.86
N SER A 99 12.53 5.34 7.32
CA SER A 99 11.25 4.83 7.79
C SER A 99 10.35 4.39 6.63
N GLU A 100 9.34 3.61 6.99
CA GLU A 100 8.34 3.19 6.03
C GLU A 100 7.62 4.40 5.42
N ASN A 101 7.34 5.40 6.25
CA ASN A 101 6.72 6.63 5.76
C ASN A 101 7.55 7.28 4.68
N ALA A 102 8.86 7.32 4.87
CA ALA A 102 9.72 7.98 3.90
C ALA A 102 9.70 7.24 2.58
N ILE A 103 9.74 5.91 2.63
CA ILE A 103 9.75 5.13 1.40
C ILE A 103 8.41 5.26 0.68
N CYS A 104 7.31 5.19 1.42
CA CYS A 104 6.00 5.38 0.82
C CYS A 104 5.85 6.79 0.24
N GLY A 105 6.48 7.77 0.89
CA GLY A 105 6.49 9.12 0.37
C GLY A 105 7.21 9.22 -0.96
N ILE A 106 8.33 8.52 -1.08
CA ILE A 106 9.06 8.48 -2.34
C ILE A 106 8.18 7.84 -3.41
N LEU A 107 7.56 6.71 -3.08
CA LEU A 107 6.70 6.03 -4.05
C LEU A 107 5.53 6.90 -4.50
N ALA A 108 4.99 7.69 -3.58
CA ALA A 108 3.87 8.57 -3.90
C ALA A 108 4.27 9.67 -4.88
N GLU A 109 5.55 10.01 -4.90
CA GLU A 109 6.05 11.04 -5.81
C GLU A 109 6.36 10.50 -7.19
N ILE A 110 6.48 9.21 -7.34
CA ILE A 110 6.83 8.60 -8.62
C ILE A 110 5.58 8.43 -9.47
N PRO A 111 5.59 8.92 -10.71
CA PRO A 111 4.41 8.77 -11.56
C PRO A 111 4.06 7.30 -11.80
N PRO A 112 2.78 6.99 -11.95
CA PRO A 112 2.38 5.59 -12.12
C PRO A 112 3.07 4.86 -13.26
N GLU A 113 3.35 5.55 -14.37
CA GLU A 113 4.01 4.88 -15.48
C GLU A 113 5.44 4.50 -15.12
N LYS A 114 6.10 5.28 -14.27
CA LYS A 114 7.44 4.93 -13.82
C LYS A 114 7.40 3.78 -12.82
N ILE A 115 6.35 3.73 -12.01
CA ILE A 115 6.14 2.59 -11.12
C ILE A 115 6.02 1.32 -11.95
N ASP A 116 5.25 1.38 -13.04
CA ASP A 116 5.12 0.22 -13.93
C ASP A 116 6.45 -0.21 -14.50
N GLU A 117 7.25 0.76 -14.93
CA GLU A 117 8.56 0.44 -15.49
C GLU A 117 9.46 -0.23 -14.46
N MET A 118 9.47 0.31 -13.24
CA MET A 118 10.26 -0.28 -12.17
C MET A 118 9.83 -1.71 -11.88
N TYR A 119 8.52 -1.90 -11.80
CA TYR A 119 7.97 -3.20 -11.48
C TYR A 119 8.35 -4.24 -12.53
N HIS A 120 8.25 -3.88 -13.80
CA HIS A 120 8.55 -4.82 -14.87
C HIS A 120 10.03 -5.05 -15.05
N SER A 121 10.85 -4.05 -14.76
CA SER A 121 12.29 -4.21 -14.91
C SER A 121 12.90 -5.04 -13.79
N LYS A 122 12.13 -5.26 -12.71
CA LYS A 122 12.61 -6.06 -11.62
C LYS A 122 12.86 -7.50 -12.05
N LYS A 123 12.12 -7.96 -13.05
CA LYS A 123 12.36 -9.30 -13.52
C LYS A 123 13.67 -9.41 -14.22
#